data_46009d85f1d8b8ce774fd2fedb3acd5d
#
_entry.id   46009d85f1d8b8ce774fd2fedb3acd5d
#
_cell.length_a   1.000
_cell.length_b   1.000
_cell.length_c   1.000
_cell.angle_alpha   90.00
_cell.angle_beta   90.00
_cell.angle_gamma   90.00
#
_symmetry.space_group_name_H-M   'P 1'
#
loop_
_entity.id
_entity.type
_entity.pdbx_description
1 polymer ?
#
loop_
_entity_poly.entity_id
_entity_poly.type
_entity_poly.pdbx_seq_one_letter_code
_entity_poly.pdbx_strand_id
1 'polypeptide(L)'
;GITPEHDSKLKALRELLELDDVPQRIECFDISHTMGEATVASCVVYDNLAMRTVEYRRYNISGITGGDDYAAMRQALFRRYQKLQEREGKRPDLILIDGGAGQLSVACQVLEQLGLMEIPLMGVAKGVERKPGLEQLLLPQHEKPLQLLPDNPALHLIQQVRDEAHRFAISGHRAKRGKTRTTSMLEEVSGVGEKRRRNLLARFGGLQG
;
A
#
# COMPACT_ATOMS: atom_id res chain seq x y z
N GLY A 1 28.68 8.25 0.61
CA GLY A 1 27.40 7.60 0.38
C GLY A 1 26.78 8.00 -0.95
N ILE A 2 25.87 7.18 -1.42
CA ILE A 2 25.13 7.45 -2.65
C ILE A 2 24.04 8.50 -2.37
N THR A 3 23.99 9.55 -3.20
CA THR A 3 22.89 10.52 -3.14
C THR A 3 21.72 10.02 -4.00
N PRO A 4 20.50 10.48 -3.77
CA PRO A 4 19.37 10.09 -4.60
C PRO A 4 19.60 10.34 -6.09
N GLU A 5 20.25 11.44 -6.46
CA GLU A 5 20.53 11.81 -7.83
C GLU A 5 21.49 10.85 -8.53
N HIS A 6 22.26 10.09 -7.78
CA HIS A 6 23.22 9.12 -8.29
C HIS A 6 22.76 7.66 -8.19
N ASP A 7 21.61 7.42 -7.56
CA ASP A 7 21.06 6.08 -7.45
C ASP A 7 20.50 5.59 -8.79
N SER A 8 20.94 4.41 -9.22
CA SER A 8 20.55 3.86 -10.52
C SER A 8 19.05 3.57 -10.64
N LYS A 9 18.43 3.16 -9.53
CA LYS A 9 16.99 2.85 -9.51
C LYS A 9 16.16 4.12 -9.62
N LEU A 10 16.53 5.16 -8.90
CA LEU A 10 15.82 6.45 -8.96
C LEU A 10 16.04 7.16 -10.28
N LYS A 11 17.25 7.06 -10.86
CA LYS A 11 17.51 7.59 -12.20
C LYS A 11 16.64 6.91 -13.24
N ALA A 12 16.56 5.58 -13.20
CA ALA A 12 15.74 4.82 -14.14
C ALA A 12 14.25 5.19 -13.98
N LEU A 13 13.80 5.39 -12.75
CA LEU A 13 12.42 5.79 -12.48
C LEU A 13 12.15 7.21 -12.99
N ARG A 14 13.09 8.13 -12.82
CA ARG A 14 12.99 9.48 -13.36
C ARG A 14 12.83 9.45 -14.87
N GLU A 15 13.64 8.66 -15.55
CA GLU A 15 13.58 8.52 -17.01
C GLU A 15 12.25 7.92 -17.46
N LEU A 16 11.78 6.87 -16.76
CA LEU A 16 10.52 6.23 -17.07
C LEU A 16 9.33 7.20 -16.98
N LEU A 17 9.33 8.05 -15.96
CA LEU A 17 8.27 9.01 -15.71
C LEU A 17 8.50 10.36 -16.38
N GLU A 18 9.62 10.53 -17.07
CA GLU A 18 9.99 11.79 -17.74
C GLU A 18 9.96 12.99 -16.79
N LEU A 19 10.52 12.80 -15.59
CA LEU A 19 10.57 13.83 -14.56
C LEU A 19 11.85 14.67 -14.68
N ASP A 20 11.78 15.91 -14.23
CA ASP A 20 12.96 16.80 -14.21
C ASP A 20 13.95 16.34 -13.14
N ASP A 21 13.45 15.93 -11.98
CA ASP A 21 14.26 15.50 -10.85
C ASP A 21 13.93 14.06 -10.46
N VAL A 22 14.86 13.38 -9.78
CA VAL A 22 14.61 12.03 -9.27
C VAL A 22 13.51 12.06 -8.20
N PRO A 23 12.57 11.10 -8.24
CA PRO A 23 11.51 11.03 -7.24
C PRO A 23 12.05 10.44 -5.93
N GLN A 24 12.33 11.28 -4.95
CA GLN A 24 12.90 10.86 -3.68
C GLN A 24 11.89 10.22 -2.74
N ARG A 25 10.64 10.73 -2.73
CA ARG A 25 9.60 10.22 -1.85
C ARG A 25 8.54 9.51 -2.66
N ILE A 26 8.35 8.23 -2.34
CA ILE A 26 7.37 7.36 -2.99
C ILE A 26 6.43 6.83 -1.92
N GLU A 27 5.13 6.95 -2.14
CA GLU A 27 4.11 6.40 -1.26
C GLU A 27 3.31 5.37 -2.03
N CYS A 28 3.09 4.20 -1.42
CA CYS A 28 2.41 3.09 -2.09
C CYS A 28 1.22 2.62 -1.25
N PHE A 29 0.07 2.45 -1.91
CA PHE A 29 -1.19 2.05 -1.29
C PHE A 29 -1.60 0.64 -1.70
N ASP A 30 -2.04 -0.12 -0.72
CA ASP A 30 -2.59 -1.45 -0.89
C ASP A 30 -3.92 -1.54 -0.14
N ILE A 31 -4.95 -2.05 -0.80
CA ILE A 31 -6.26 -2.31 -0.19
C ILE A 31 -6.33 -3.79 0.16
N SER A 32 -6.72 -4.07 1.39
CA SER A 32 -6.83 -5.44 1.85
C SER A 32 -8.06 -5.63 2.72
N HIS A 33 -8.53 -6.86 2.75
CA HIS A 33 -9.73 -7.25 3.50
C HIS A 33 -9.36 -8.27 4.55
N THR A 34 -9.82 -8.06 5.79
CA THR A 34 -9.69 -9.08 6.83
C THR A 34 -10.79 -10.11 6.64
N MET A 35 -10.56 -11.33 7.16
CA MET A 35 -11.57 -12.36 7.15
C MET A 35 -12.82 -11.88 7.89
N GLY A 36 -13.89 -11.81 7.12
CA GLY A 36 -15.20 -11.44 7.60
C GLY A 36 -15.68 -10.07 7.25
N GLU A 37 -14.90 -8.98 7.18
CA GLU A 37 -15.59 -7.73 6.87
C GLU A 37 -14.78 -6.45 6.87
N ALA A 38 -13.66 -6.40 7.61
CA ALA A 38 -12.95 -5.13 7.73
C ALA A 38 -12.07 -4.87 6.52
N THR A 39 -12.20 -3.68 5.96
CA THR A 39 -11.36 -3.21 4.86
C THR A 39 -10.32 -2.23 5.42
N VAL A 40 -9.08 -2.43 5.05
CA VAL A 40 -7.96 -1.60 5.49
C VAL A 40 -7.14 -1.17 4.29
N ALA A 41 -6.82 0.11 4.23
CA ALA A 41 -5.85 0.61 3.27
C ALA A 41 -4.52 0.79 3.99
N SER A 42 -3.46 0.29 3.40
CA SER A 42 -2.11 0.43 3.94
C SER A 42 -1.29 1.34 3.06
N CYS A 43 -0.51 2.22 3.67
CA CYS A 43 0.40 3.11 2.96
C CYS A 43 1.80 2.94 3.51
N VAL A 44 2.74 2.58 2.64
CA VAL A 44 4.16 2.55 2.98
C VAL A 44 4.87 3.72 2.33
N VAL A 45 5.99 4.10 2.89
CA VAL A 45 6.76 5.27 2.48
C VAL A 45 8.20 4.89 2.23
N TYR A 46 8.68 5.21 1.04
CA TYR A 46 10.09 5.19 0.67
C TYR A 46 10.53 6.64 0.52
N ASP A 47 11.58 7.02 1.21
CA ASP A 47 12.07 8.39 1.12
C ASP A 47 13.56 8.41 1.40
N ASN A 48 14.28 9.17 0.60
CA ASN A 48 15.72 9.34 0.74
C ASN A 48 16.45 7.99 0.85
N LEU A 49 16.25 7.14 -0.14
CA LEU A 49 16.95 5.87 -0.35
C LEU A 49 16.58 4.73 0.62
N ALA A 50 15.52 4.86 1.40
CA ALA A 50 15.13 3.80 2.34
C ALA A 50 13.63 3.78 2.60
N MET A 51 13.13 2.60 2.98
CA MET A 51 11.77 2.49 3.50
C MET A 51 11.73 3.15 4.88
N ARG A 52 10.70 3.99 5.11
CA ARG A 52 10.54 4.76 6.34
C ARG A 52 9.37 4.20 7.15
N THR A 53 9.65 3.16 7.92
CA THR A 53 8.62 2.41 8.65
C THR A 53 7.85 3.25 9.65
N VAL A 54 8.48 4.26 10.25
CA VAL A 54 7.81 5.16 11.20
C VAL A 54 6.74 6.02 10.53
N GLU A 55 6.80 6.15 9.20
CA GLU A 55 5.83 6.95 8.44
C GLU A 55 4.73 6.07 7.80
N TYR A 56 4.77 4.76 7.98
CA TYR A 56 3.72 3.88 7.48
C TYR A 56 2.40 4.16 8.18
N ARG A 57 1.29 4.03 7.46
CA ARG A 57 -0.05 4.27 8.01
C ARG A 57 -1.03 3.21 7.54
N ARG A 58 -1.98 2.90 8.41
CA ARG A 58 -3.16 2.10 8.07
C ARG A 58 -4.39 2.96 8.23
N TYR A 59 -5.30 2.81 7.28
CA TYR A 59 -6.58 3.52 7.28
C TYR A 59 -7.69 2.49 7.40
N ASN A 60 -8.42 2.52 8.51
CA ASN A 60 -9.62 1.70 8.64
C ASN A 60 -10.71 2.32 7.78
N ILE A 61 -11.20 1.54 6.84
CA ILE A 61 -12.20 2.01 5.88
C ILE A 61 -13.57 1.66 6.41
N SER A 62 -14.50 2.60 6.33
CA SER A 62 -15.87 2.42 6.81
C SER A 62 -16.87 3.11 5.88
N GLY A 63 -18.14 2.72 6.00
CA GLY A 63 -19.20 3.34 5.22
C GLY A 63 -19.20 3.00 3.73
N ILE A 64 -18.57 1.88 3.36
CA ILE A 64 -18.55 1.40 1.98
C ILE A 64 -19.22 0.03 1.90
N THR A 65 -19.60 -0.36 0.70
CA THR A 65 -20.05 -1.73 0.44
C THR A 65 -18.86 -2.68 0.59
N GLY A 66 -19.05 -3.82 1.26
CA GLY A 66 -17.99 -4.79 1.43
C GLY A 66 -17.42 -5.25 0.09
N GLY A 67 -16.09 -5.27 -0.02
CA GLY A 67 -15.41 -5.67 -1.25
C GLY A 67 -15.25 -4.56 -2.29
N ASP A 68 -15.74 -3.36 -2.02
CA ASP A 68 -15.59 -2.23 -2.95
C ASP A 68 -14.21 -1.58 -2.80
N ASP A 69 -13.23 -2.12 -3.51
CA ASP A 69 -11.86 -1.65 -3.46
C ASP A 69 -11.70 -0.23 -4.00
N TYR A 70 -12.56 0.17 -4.95
CA TYR A 70 -12.51 1.52 -5.51
C TYR A 70 -12.92 2.56 -4.47
N ALA A 71 -14.01 2.30 -3.75
CA ALA A 71 -14.45 3.18 -2.67
C ALA A 71 -13.43 3.24 -1.54
N ALA A 72 -12.81 2.09 -1.22
CA ALA A 72 -11.77 2.02 -0.21
C ALA A 72 -10.54 2.86 -0.59
N MET A 73 -10.09 2.73 -1.83
CA MET A 73 -8.95 3.51 -2.32
C MET A 73 -9.27 5.01 -2.29
N ARG A 74 -10.46 5.38 -2.75
CA ARG A 74 -10.91 6.78 -2.74
C ARG A 74 -10.86 7.37 -1.33
N GLN A 75 -11.40 6.64 -0.35
CA GLN A 75 -11.43 7.10 1.03
C GLN A 75 -10.02 7.28 1.61
N ALA A 76 -9.14 6.31 1.38
CA ALA A 76 -7.77 6.35 1.89
C ALA A 76 -6.97 7.52 1.30
N LEU A 77 -7.02 7.67 -0.01
CA LEU A 77 -6.30 8.74 -0.70
C LEU A 77 -6.81 10.12 -0.29
N PHE A 78 -8.12 10.27 -0.19
CA PHE A 78 -8.72 11.53 0.21
C PHE A 78 -8.31 11.88 1.64
N ARG A 79 -8.43 10.95 2.58
CA ARG A 79 -8.04 11.17 3.99
C ARG A 79 -6.57 11.56 4.12
N ARG A 80 -5.70 10.93 3.35
CA ARG A 80 -4.27 11.21 3.43
C ARG A 80 -3.91 12.55 2.78
N TYR A 81 -4.40 12.79 1.57
CA TYR A 81 -3.91 13.91 0.77
C TYR A 81 -4.70 15.21 0.93
N GLN A 82 -5.86 15.19 1.56
CA GLN A 82 -6.54 16.45 1.91
C GLN A 82 -5.65 17.33 2.81
N LYS A 83 -4.78 16.72 3.60
CA LYS A 83 -3.84 17.43 4.47
C LYS A 83 -2.85 18.28 3.68
N LEU A 84 -2.51 17.85 2.46
CA LEU A 84 -1.61 18.63 1.60
C LEU A 84 -2.25 19.92 1.11
N GLN A 85 -3.58 19.97 0.97
CA GLN A 85 -4.29 21.21 0.67
C GLN A 85 -4.12 22.22 1.83
N GLU A 86 -4.05 21.71 3.04
CA GLU A 86 -3.85 22.52 4.25
C GLU A 86 -2.36 22.77 4.51
N ARG A 87 -1.50 22.40 3.56
CA ARG A 87 -0.05 22.48 3.64
C ARG A 87 0.54 21.73 4.83
N GLU A 88 -0.12 20.64 5.22
CA GLU A 88 0.36 19.71 6.24
C GLU A 88 0.92 18.44 5.62
N GLY A 89 2.00 17.94 6.18
CA GLY A 89 2.62 16.70 5.74
C GLY A 89 3.59 16.89 4.59
N LYS A 90 4.22 15.79 4.20
CA LYS A 90 5.20 15.75 3.13
C LYS A 90 4.54 15.33 1.81
N ARG A 91 4.85 16.06 0.76
CA ARG A 91 4.34 15.78 -0.57
C ARG A 91 5.12 14.63 -1.20
N PRO A 92 4.46 13.58 -1.70
CA PRO A 92 5.17 12.53 -2.44
C PRO A 92 5.59 13.03 -3.83
N ASP A 93 6.69 12.47 -4.32
CA ASP A 93 7.15 12.68 -5.69
C ASP A 93 6.53 11.66 -6.64
N LEU A 94 6.03 10.56 -6.11
CA LEU A 94 5.33 9.52 -6.87
C LEU A 94 4.39 8.77 -5.92
N ILE A 95 3.17 8.52 -6.39
CA ILE A 95 2.20 7.67 -5.70
C ILE A 95 2.05 6.39 -6.51
N LEU A 96 2.33 5.24 -5.87
CA LEU A 96 2.09 3.92 -6.43
C LEU A 96 0.78 3.37 -5.90
N ILE A 97 -0.02 2.84 -6.81
CA ILE A 97 -1.29 2.20 -6.48
C ILE A 97 -1.16 0.71 -6.83
N ASP A 98 -1.26 -0.15 -5.82
CA ASP A 98 -1.28 -1.60 -6.06
C ASP A 98 -2.67 -1.97 -6.56
N GLY A 99 -2.81 -2.00 -7.88
CA GLY A 99 -4.08 -2.26 -8.51
C GLY A 99 -4.08 -1.95 -10.00
N GLY A 100 -5.20 -2.22 -10.64
CA GLY A 100 -5.36 -2.03 -12.07
C GLY A 100 -5.87 -0.65 -12.47
N ALA A 101 -6.35 -0.55 -13.70
CA ALA A 101 -6.80 0.71 -14.29
C ALA A 101 -7.92 1.39 -13.51
N GLY A 102 -8.86 0.61 -12.94
CA GLY A 102 -9.95 1.17 -12.15
C GLY A 102 -9.46 1.87 -10.89
N GLN A 103 -8.51 1.26 -10.18
CA GLN A 103 -7.90 1.86 -8.99
C GLN A 103 -7.13 3.12 -9.35
N LEU A 104 -6.38 3.09 -10.46
CA LEU A 104 -5.63 4.26 -10.93
C LEU A 104 -6.57 5.40 -11.29
N SER A 105 -7.68 5.09 -11.97
CA SER A 105 -8.69 6.08 -12.34
C SER A 105 -9.27 6.79 -11.11
N VAL A 106 -9.58 6.02 -10.06
CA VAL A 106 -10.06 6.57 -8.79
C VAL A 106 -9.02 7.51 -8.17
N ALA A 107 -7.75 7.10 -8.19
CA ALA A 107 -6.67 7.92 -7.68
C ALA A 107 -6.55 9.25 -8.44
N CYS A 108 -6.65 9.21 -9.76
CA CYS A 108 -6.66 10.42 -10.58
C CYS A 108 -7.80 11.35 -10.19
N GLN A 109 -9.00 10.81 -9.99
CA GLN A 109 -10.16 11.61 -9.60
C GLN A 109 -9.96 12.29 -8.25
N VAL A 110 -9.41 11.59 -7.28
CA VAL A 110 -9.14 12.17 -5.95
C VAL A 110 -8.13 13.30 -6.04
N LEU A 111 -7.02 13.08 -6.75
CA LEU A 111 -6.00 14.12 -6.90
C LEU A 111 -6.56 15.33 -7.65
N GLU A 112 -7.39 15.11 -8.65
CA GLU A 112 -8.06 16.20 -9.36
C GLU A 112 -8.94 17.02 -8.42
N GLN A 113 -9.77 16.35 -7.61
CA GLN A 113 -10.63 17.01 -6.62
C GLN A 113 -9.84 17.81 -5.60
N LEU A 114 -8.66 17.32 -5.25
CA LEU A 114 -7.79 17.98 -4.26
C LEU A 114 -6.85 19.04 -4.87
N GLY A 115 -6.87 19.20 -6.20
CA GLY A 115 -5.96 20.13 -6.86
C GLY A 115 -4.51 19.69 -6.85
N LEU A 116 -4.26 18.38 -6.81
CA LEU A 116 -2.92 17.78 -6.72
C LEU A 116 -2.54 16.98 -7.97
N MET A 117 -3.05 17.36 -9.13
CA MET A 117 -2.85 16.61 -10.39
C MET A 117 -1.40 16.56 -10.85
N GLU A 118 -0.55 17.44 -10.34
CA GLU A 118 0.88 17.45 -10.70
C GLU A 118 1.68 16.34 -10.02
N ILE A 119 1.12 15.64 -9.02
CA ILE A 119 1.81 14.51 -8.40
C ILE A 119 1.70 13.30 -9.33
N PRO A 120 2.84 12.73 -9.76
CA PRO A 120 2.82 11.54 -10.60
C PRO A 120 2.14 10.35 -9.93
N LEU A 121 1.35 9.63 -10.71
CA LEU A 121 0.65 8.41 -10.29
C LEU A 121 1.08 7.24 -11.17
N MET A 122 1.20 6.07 -10.56
CA MET A 122 1.45 4.83 -11.29
C MET A 122 0.66 3.70 -10.65
N GLY A 123 -0.11 2.98 -11.46
CA GLY A 123 -0.72 1.73 -11.04
C GLY A 123 0.24 0.57 -11.32
N VAL A 124 0.28 -0.39 -10.42
CA VAL A 124 1.09 -1.59 -10.57
C VAL A 124 0.14 -2.78 -10.51
N ALA A 125 -0.06 -3.43 -11.66
CA ALA A 125 -0.94 -4.57 -11.77
C ALA A 125 -0.13 -5.82 -12.06
N LYS A 126 -0.62 -6.97 -11.58
CA LYS A 126 0.00 -8.25 -11.91
C LYS A 126 -0.22 -8.54 -13.39
N GLY A 127 0.82 -9.06 -14.05
CA GLY A 127 0.70 -9.49 -15.43
C GLY A 127 -0.23 -10.68 -15.59
N VAL A 128 -0.57 -11.01 -16.82
CA VAL A 128 -1.52 -12.08 -17.16
C VAL A 128 -1.17 -13.41 -16.49
N GLU A 129 0.13 -13.70 -16.38
CA GLU A 129 0.61 -14.97 -15.78
C GLU A 129 0.89 -14.84 -14.28
N ARG A 130 0.71 -13.68 -13.69
CA ARG A 130 0.98 -13.39 -12.28
C ARG A 130 2.40 -13.76 -11.81
N LYS A 131 3.34 -13.79 -12.73
CA LYS A 131 4.74 -14.08 -12.42
C LYS A 131 5.48 -12.82 -12.00
N PRO A 132 6.40 -12.91 -11.02
CA PRO A 132 7.26 -11.77 -10.68
C PRO A 132 8.06 -11.33 -11.91
N GLY A 133 8.19 -10.02 -12.09
CA GLY A 133 8.90 -9.43 -13.23
C GLY A 133 8.01 -9.17 -14.44
N LEU A 134 6.76 -9.64 -14.42
CA LEU A 134 5.81 -9.42 -15.51
C LEU A 134 4.70 -8.44 -15.11
N GLU A 135 4.96 -7.61 -14.14
CA GLU A 135 4.03 -6.58 -13.71
C GLU A 135 3.75 -5.60 -14.83
N GLN A 136 2.51 -5.17 -14.93
CA GLN A 136 2.09 -4.11 -15.83
C GLN A 136 2.05 -2.79 -15.09
N LEU A 137 2.71 -1.79 -15.64
CA LEU A 137 2.75 -0.45 -15.07
C LEU A 137 1.76 0.42 -15.82
N LEU A 138 0.84 1.01 -15.08
CA LEU A 138 -0.22 1.84 -15.63
C LEU A 138 0.06 3.29 -15.32
N LEU A 139 0.12 4.12 -16.36
CA LEU A 139 0.32 5.55 -16.21
C LEU A 139 -0.93 6.27 -16.71
N PRO A 140 -1.40 7.34 -16.02
CA PRO A 140 -2.63 8.02 -16.44
C PRO A 140 -2.59 8.57 -17.88
N GLN A 141 -1.41 8.97 -18.33
CA GLN A 141 -1.23 9.55 -19.65
C GLN A 141 -1.02 8.52 -20.76
N HIS A 142 -0.90 7.24 -20.42
CA HIS A 142 -0.68 6.17 -21.39
C HIS A 142 -1.90 5.24 -21.43
N GLU A 143 -2.43 4.98 -22.62
CA GLU A 143 -3.56 4.07 -22.79
C GLU A 143 -3.17 2.61 -22.53
N LYS A 144 -1.96 2.24 -22.92
CA LYS A 144 -1.50 0.86 -22.80
C LYS A 144 -0.58 0.71 -21.60
N PRO A 145 -0.69 -0.41 -20.87
CA PRO A 145 0.26 -0.71 -19.81
C PRO A 145 1.69 -0.81 -20.35
N LEU A 146 2.65 -0.42 -19.52
CA LEU A 146 4.05 -0.60 -19.79
C LEU A 146 4.54 -1.87 -19.11
N GLN A 147 5.39 -2.62 -19.79
CA GLN A 147 6.06 -3.77 -19.19
C GLN A 147 7.56 -3.57 -19.36
N LEU A 148 8.27 -3.45 -18.25
CA LEU A 148 9.72 -3.24 -18.26
C LEU A 148 10.45 -4.57 -18.36
N LEU A 149 11.68 -4.52 -18.86
CA LEU A 149 12.54 -5.71 -18.84
C LEU A 149 12.83 -6.10 -17.38
N PRO A 150 12.96 -7.41 -17.09
CA PRO A 150 13.15 -7.88 -15.70
C PRO A 150 14.38 -7.31 -15.00
N ASP A 151 15.40 -6.87 -15.73
CA ASP A 151 16.62 -6.30 -15.18
C ASP A 151 16.56 -4.78 -15.03
N ASN A 152 15.45 -4.15 -15.37
CA ASN A 152 15.32 -2.69 -15.28
C ASN A 152 15.34 -2.25 -13.81
N PRO A 153 16.27 -1.35 -13.43
CA PRO A 153 16.38 -0.90 -12.04
C PRO A 153 15.10 -0.21 -11.52
N ALA A 154 14.36 0.48 -12.38
CA ALA A 154 13.08 1.10 -11.99
C ALA A 154 12.08 0.04 -11.56
N LEU A 155 12.00 -1.08 -12.29
CA LEU A 155 11.10 -2.17 -11.94
C LEU A 155 11.45 -2.76 -10.58
N HIS A 156 12.74 -2.94 -10.30
CA HIS A 156 13.20 -3.47 -9.02
C HIS A 156 12.76 -2.59 -7.85
N LEU A 157 12.85 -1.27 -8.00
CA LEU A 157 12.41 -0.34 -6.96
C LEU A 157 10.88 -0.39 -6.79
N ILE A 158 10.14 -0.39 -7.89
CA ILE A 158 8.69 -0.49 -7.86
C ILE A 158 8.25 -1.78 -7.16
N GLN A 159 8.87 -2.89 -7.50
CA GLN A 159 8.60 -4.19 -6.86
C GLN A 159 8.92 -4.16 -5.37
N GLN A 160 10.05 -3.57 -5.00
CA GLN A 160 10.46 -3.45 -3.60
C GLN A 160 9.41 -2.70 -2.78
N VAL A 161 8.95 -1.57 -3.27
CA VAL A 161 7.98 -0.73 -2.55
C VAL A 161 6.62 -1.41 -2.50
N ARG A 162 6.17 -2.01 -3.61
CA ARG A 162 4.90 -2.73 -3.66
C ARG A 162 4.90 -3.95 -2.75
N ASP A 163 5.98 -4.74 -2.76
CA ASP A 163 6.09 -5.92 -1.90
C ASP A 163 6.07 -5.51 -0.43
N GLU A 164 6.67 -4.40 -0.09
CA GLU A 164 6.65 -3.88 1.27
C GLU A 164 5.25 -3.43 1.68
N ALA A 165 4.50 -2.78 0.78
CA ALA A 165 3.11 -2.41 1.04
C ALA A 165 2.26 -3.64 1.33
N HIS A 166 2.45 -4.70 0.54
CA HIS A 166 1.74 -5.96 0.70
C HIS A 166 2.12 -6.65 2.01
N ARG A 167 3.42 -6.71 2.33
CA ARG A 167 3.90 -7.27 3.59
C ARG A 167 3.32 -6.54 4.79
N PHE A 168 3.32 -5.22 4.75
CA PHE A 168 2.78 -4.39 5.82
C PHE A 168 1.28 -4.62 5.99
N ALA A 169 0.54 -4.73 4.88
CA ALA A 169 -0.89 -5.02 4.92
C ALA A 169 -1.17 -6.36 5.59
N ILE A 170 -0.44 -7.41 5.21
CA ILE A 170 -0.60 -8.75 5.79
C ILE A 170 -0.28 -8.76 7.27
N SER A 171 0.79 -8.08 7.70
CA SER A 171 1.17 -8.03 9.11
C SER A 171 0.08 -7.37 9.97
N GLY A 172 -0.56 -6.33 9.45
CA GLY A 172 -1.69 -5.68 10.09
C GLY A 172 -2.88 -6.62 10.24
N HIS A 173 -3.17 -7.43 9.22
CA HIS A 173 -4.23 -8.43 9.26
C HIS A 173 -3.99 -9.49 10.31
N ARG A 174 -2.77 -10.00 10.40
CA ARG A 174 -2.41 -11.02 11.38
C ARG A 174 -2.60 -10.50 12.80
N ALA A 175 -2.13 -9.29 13.08
CA ALA A 175 -2.26 -8.66 14.39
C ALA A 175 -3.74 -8.47 14.75
N LYS A 176 -4.56 -7.97 13.82
CA LYS A 176 -5.98 -7.74 14.03
C LYS A 176 -6.74 -9.04 14.25
N ARG A 177 -6.47 -10.07 13.45
CA ARG A 177 -7.09 -11.40 13.61
C ARG A 177 -6.72 -12.02 14.95
N GLY A 178 -5.46 -11.97 15.33
CA GLY A 178 -5.00 -12.50 16.61
C GLY A 178 -5.71 -11.84 17.76
N LYS A 179 -5.82 -10.52 17.77
CA LYS A 179 -6.52 -9.75 18.80
C LYS A 179 -8.01 -10.12 18.88
N THR A 180 -8.69 -10.19 17.74
CA THR A 180 -10.11 -10.56 17.70
C THR A 180 -10.34 -11.97 18.18
N ARG A 181 -9.54 -12.93 17.73
CA ARG A 181 -9.63 -14.33 18.15
C ARG A 181 -9.37 -14.50 19.64
N THR A 182 -8.38 -13.78 20.17
CA THR A 182 -8.07 -13.81 21.61
C THR A 182 -9.27 -13.33 22.42
N THR A 183 -9.88 -12.23 22.05
CA THR A 183 -11.06 -11.70 22.72
C THR A 183 -12.23 -12.68 22.66
N SER A 184 -12.55 -13.21 21.47
CA SER A 184 -13.61 -14.20 21.29
C SER A 184 -13.39 -15.46 22.13
N MET A 185 -12.18 -16.00 22.13
CA MET A 185 -11.87 -17.19 22.90
C MET A 185 -12.01 -16.96 24.40
N LEU A 186 -11.60 -15.81 24.89
CA LEU A 186 -11.74 -15.45 26.28
C LEU A 186 -13.21 -15.31 26.69
N GLU A 187 -14.05 -14.79 25.80
CA GLU A 187 -15.49 -14.67 26.03
C GLU A 187 -16.19 -16.02 25.98
N GLU A 188 -15.89 -16.85 24.97
CA GLU A 188 -16.49 -18.16 24.76
C GLU A 188 -16.19 -19.13 25.91
N VAL A 189 -15.05 -19.01 26.54
CA VAL A 189 -14.65 -19.87 27.64
C VAL A 189 -14.85 -19.21 28.99
N SER A 190 -15.82 -18.31 29.10
CA SER A 190 -16.12 -17.63 30.37
C SER A 190 -16.48 -18.58 31.50
N GLY A 191 -17.03 -19.77 31.22
CA GLY A 191 -17.29 -20.82 32.19
C GLY A 191 -16.14 -21.78 32.44
N VAL A 192 -15.01 -21.58 31.74
CA VAL A 192 -13.82 -22.41 31.86
C VAL A 192 -12.75 -21.63 32.62
N GLY A 193 -12.06 -22.29 33.54
CA GLY A 193 -11.05 -21.64 34.36
C GLY A 193 -9.98 -20.88 33.53
N GLU A 194 -9.49 -19.80 34.11
CA GLU A 194 -8.48 -18.94 33.50
C GLU A 194 -7.23 -19.71 33.05
N LYS A 195 -6.87 -20.74 33.79
CA LYS A 195 -5.74 -21.61 33.46
C LYS A 195 -5.90 -22.25 32.08
N ARG A 196 -7.11 -22.67 31.76
CA ARG A 196 -7.40 -23.29 30.46
C ARG A 196 -7.33 -22.28 29.33
N ARG A 197 -7.73 -21.05 29.57
CA ARG A 197 -7.58 -19.95 28.60
C ARG A 197 -6.11 -19.71 28.26
N ARG A 198 -5.28 -19.64 29.31
CA ARG A 198 -3.83 -19.46 29.13
C ARG A 198 -3.23 -20.61 28.33
N ASN A 199 -3.63 -21.84 28.62
CA ASN A 199 -3.12 -23.02 27.92
C ASN A 199 -3.51 -22.98 26.43
N LEU A 200 -4.73 -22.55 26.12
CA LEU A 200 -5.18 -22.41 24.74
C LEU A 200 -4.37 -21.37 24.01
N LEU A 201 -4.15 -20.21 24.61
CA LEU A 201 -3.37 -19.14 24.01
C LEU A 201 -1.91 -19.54 23.81
N ALA A 202 -1.31 -20.18 24.79
CA ALA A 202 0.07 -20.66 24.71
C ALA A 202 0.23 -21.73 23.63
N ARG A 203 -0.72 -22.66 23.54
CA ARG A 203 -0.67 -23.76 22.56
C ARG A 203 -0.74 -23.28 21.12
N PHE A 204 -1.50 -22.23 20.87
CA PHE A 204 -1.67 -21.69 19.53
C PHE A 204 -0.75 -20.52 19.21
N GLY A 205 0.29 -20.33 20.00
CA GLY A 205 1.29 -19.29 19.73
C GLY A 205 0.72 -17.88 19.67
N GLY A 206 -0.21 -17.54 20.56
CA GLY A 206 -0.85 -16.25 20.54
C GLY A 206 -1.88 -16.09 19.42
N LEU A 207 -2.35 -17.20 18.86
CA LEU A 207 -3.31 -17.22 17.75
C LEU A 207 -2.78 -16.60 16.46
N GLN A 208 -1.48 -16.66 16.29
CA GLN A 208 -0.83 -16.33 15.02
C GLN A 208 -0.81 -17.59 14.16
N GLY A 209 -1.63 -17.67 13.24
CA GLY A 209 -1.66 -18.84 12.38
C GLY A 209 -2.01 -18.47 11.00
#